data_ef959cad0d0120d6df0a7c96d6007e82
#
_entry.id   ef959cad0d0120d6df0a7c96d6007e82
#
_cell.length_a   1.000
_cell.length_b   1.000
_cell.length_c   1.000
_cell.angle_alpha   90.00
_cell.angle_beta   90.00
_cell.angle_gamma   90.00
#
_symmetry.space_group_name_H-M   'P 1'
#
loop_
_entity.id
_entity.type
_entity.pdbx_description
1 polymer ?
#
loop_
_entity_poly.entity_id
_entity_poly.type
_entity_poly.pdbx_seq_one_letter_code
_entity_poly.pdbx_strand_id
1 'polypeptide(L)'
;MEISNFSRWFWPALSFALAGLWLWTLLRHRRGALTIQTSAPGPSSQPRQIADTLKAAYALQEAGEAWTAKELAQAMGLSEAMAEDVAGKLVVSGWVEENDQGGMHLTETGEARALELIRAHRLWERYLVDREGIPLEAVHTEADRREHETTPEELEKLDAGLGHPAWDPHGHAIPAAGCRVPSILARPLLEAATPGSRLHIVCLDDEPAPLLAQLVALGLKPGVNLEVLEREYDLRLELFGNVVPLAAAAARHVFVVPAPTLPVPLGELPVGSRARAVEVQGDGKHQRRMLDMGFVPGAEVAVIRRAPLGDPIEYHIKGTAVALRREDANTVLVEEVRNG
;
A
#
# COMPACT_ATOMS: atom_id res chain seq x y z
N MET A 1 40.11 -49.02 23.37
CA MET A 1 39.04 -49.94 23.75
C MET A 1 37.95 -49.11 24.45
N GLU A 2 36.76 -49.07 23.91
CA GLU A 2 35.51 -48.49 24.41
C GLU A 2 35.38 -46.96 24.55
N ILE A 3 35.14 -46.32 23.41
CA ILE A 3 34.33 -45.08 23.36
C ILE A 3 33.39 -45.26 22.15
N SER A 4 32.28 -46.01 22.27
CA SER A 4 31.33 -46.14 21.17
C SER A 4 29.86 -46.36 21.56
N ASN A 5 29.45 -46.12 22.81
CA ASN A 5 28.06 -46.35 23.20
C ASN A 5 27.29 -45.14 23.75
N PHE A 6 27.92 -43.94 23.82
CA PHE A 6 27.23 -42.77 24.37
C PHE A 6 26.39 -42.00 23.35
N SER A 7 26.63 -42.16 22.05
CA SER A 7 25.93 -41.39 21.03
C SER A 7 24.59 -41.97 20.54
N ARG A 8 24.29 -43.23 20.84
CA ARG A 8 23.07 -43.90 20.36
C ARG A 8 21.80 -43.62 21.15
N TRP A 9 21.92 -43.08 22.35
CA TRP A 9 20.78 -42.76 23.22
C TRP A 9 20.50 -41.28 23.38
N PHE A 10 21.40 -40.40 22.96
CA PHE A 10 21.27 -38.95 23.15
C PHE A 10 20.29 -38.32 22.15
N TRP A 11 20.24 -38.83 20.94
CA TRP A 11 19.36 -38.27 19.88
C TRP A 11 17.88 -38.57 20.07
N PRO A 12 17.40 -39.77 20.46
CA PRO A 12 16.00 -40.00 20.73
C PRO A 12 15.46 -39.22 21.92
N ALA A 13 16.26 -39.03 22.97
CA ALA A 13 15.84 -38.28 24.16
C ALA A 13 15.63 -36.78 23.87
N LEU A 14 16.47 -36.17 23.02
CA LEU A 14 16.32 -34.77 22.60
C LEU A 14 15.08 -34.57 21.70
N SER A 15 14.78 -35.54 20.83
CA SER A 15 13.61 -35.50 19.96
C SER A 15 12.28 -35.59 20.75
N PHE A 16 12.24 -36.41 21.82
CA PHE A 16 11.07 -36.49 22.70
C PHE A 16 10.90 -35.24 23.58
N ALA A 17 12.01 -34.61 24.01
CA ALA A 17 11.94 -33.36 24.78
C ALA A 17 11.42 -32.19 23.93
N LEU A 18 11.85 -32.07 22.66
CA LEU A 18 11.40 -31.05 21.75
C LEU A 18 9.95 -31.30 21.31
N ALA A 19 9.53 -32.55 21.05
CA ALA A 19 8.15 -32.91 20.78
C ALA A 19 7.23 -32.66 21.98
N GLY A 20 7.68 -32.90 23.19
CA GLY A 20 6.95 -32.59 24.43
C GLY A 20 6.77 -31.09 24.65
N LEU A 21 7.80 -30.28 24.34
CA LEU A 21 7.71 -28.82 24.42
C LEU A 21 6.77 -28.24 23.37
N TRP A 22 6.80 -28.81 22.17
CA TRP A 22 5.89 -28.41 21.07
C TRP A 22 4.44 -28.79 21.36
N LEU A 23 4.20 -29.98 21.90
CA LEU A 23 2.87 -30.43 22.32
C LEU A 23 2.35 -29.62 23.53
N TRP A 24 3.25 -29.22 24.46
CA TRP A 24 2.91 -28.38 25.60
C TRP A 24 2.54 -26.95 25.17
N THR A 25 3.26 -26.35 24.21
CA THR A 25 2.89 -25.05 23.61
C THR A 25 1.58 -25.12 22.86
N LEU A 26 1.33 -26.18 22.08
CA LEU A 26 0.05 -26.41 21.39
C LEU A 26 -1.12 -26.60 22.37
N LEU A 27 -0.92 -27.32 23.47
CA LEU A 27 -1.94 -27.51 24.50
C LEU A 27 -2.16 -26.26 25.35
N ARG A 28 -1.16 -25.44 25.53
CA ARG A 28 -1.27 -24.14 26.21
C ARG A 28 -2.02 -23.13 25.36
N HIS A 29 -1.81 -23.10 24.03
CA HIS A 29 -2.61 -22.31 23.10
C HIS A 29 -4.07 -22.79 22.97
N ARG A 30 -4.34 -24.11 23.12
CA ARG A 30 -5.72 -24.60 23.13
C ARG A 30 -6.51 -24.34 24.43
N ARG A 31 -5.82 -24.08 25.56
CA ARG A 31 -6.48 -23.71 26.84
C ARG A 31 -6.70 -22.21 26.99
N GLY A 32 -6.20 -21.40 26.07
CA GLY A 32 -6.49 -19.98 25.94
C GLY A 32 -7.57 -19.67 24.91
N ALA A 33 -8.57 -20.56 24.73
CA ALA A 33 -9.84 -20.15 24.17
C ALA A 33 -10.48 -19.21 25.21
N LEU A 34 -10.06 -17.94 25.16
CA LEU A 34 -10.78 -16.85 25.77
C LEU A 34 -12.22 -16.96 25.25
N THR A 35 -13.10 -17.40 26.13
CA THR A 35 -14.51 -17.10 26.00
C THR A 35 -14.57 -15.59 25.94
N ILE A 36 -14.70 -15.05 24.73
CA ILE A 36 -15.06 -13.64 24.54
C ILE A 36 -16.46 -13.56 25.18
N GLN A 37 -16.49 -13.20 26.45
CA GLN A 37 -17.70 -12.64 27.03
C GLN A 37 -17.91 -11.36 26.20
N THR A 38 -18.85 -11.40 25.29
CA THR A 38 -19.45 -10.21 24.72
C THR A 38 -20.12 -9.49 25.89
N SER A 39 -19.34 -8.68 26.59
CA SER A 39 -19.87 -7.70 27.53
C SER A 39 -20.79 -6.81 26.70
N ALA A 40 -22.04 -6.67 27.10
CA ALA A 40 -22.93 -5.68 26.52
C ALA A 40 -22.19 -4.31 26.53
N PRO A 41 -22.16 -3.58 25.42
CA PRO A 41 -21.43 -2.33 25.32
C PRO A 41 -21.90 -1.37 26.42
N GLY A 42 -20.95 -0.88 27.22
CA GLY A 42 -21.24 0.13 28.23
C GLY A 42 -21.70 1.46 27.59
N PRO A 43 -22.36 2.35 28.31
CA PRO A 43 -22.90 3.62 27.75
C PRO A 43 -21.86 4.52 27.08
N SER A 44 -20.56 4.31 27.29
CA SER A 44 -19.47 5.01 26.62
C SER A 44 -19.07 4.40 25.27
N SER A 45 -19.60 3.24 24.88
CA SER A 45 -19.26 2.54 23.64
C SER A 45 -20.13 2.95 22.45
N GLN A 46 -21.32 3.49 22.67
CA GLN A 46 -22.25 3.87 21.61
C GLN A 46 -21.73 4.97 20.67
N PRO A 47 -21.11 6.07 21.17
CA PRO A 47 -20.56 7.09 20.27
C PRO A 47 -19.44 6.57 19.39
N ARG A 48 -18.57 5.70 19.92
CA ARG A 48 -17.50 5.06 19.15
C ARG A 48 -18.06 4.15 18.06
N GLN A 49 -19.00 3.27 18.42
CA GLN A 49 -19.62 2.37 17.45
C GLN A 49 -20.28 3.13 16.30
N ILE A 50 -20.92 4.27 16.57
CA ILE A 50 -21.52 5.13 15.53
C ILE A 50 -20.43 5.72 14.61
N ALA A 51 -19.33 6.21 15.18
CA ALA A 51 -18.21 6.75 14.43
C ALA A 51 -17.56 5.71 13.52
N ASP A 52 -17.28 4.51 14.08
CA ASP A 52 -16.70 3.39 13.30
C ASP A 52 -17.66 2.91 12.20
N THR A 53 -18.98 2.92 12.48
CA THR A 53 -19.97 2.60 11.46
C THR A 53 -20.00 3.63 10.32
N LEU A 54 -19.82 4.92 10.62
CA LEU A 54 -19.73 5.95 9.59
C LEU A 54 -18.50 5.77 8.70
N LYS A 55 -17.34 5.45 9.30
CA LYS A 55 -16.12 5.14 8.54
C LYS A 55 -16.33 3.94 7.62
N ALA A 56 -16.94 2.85 8.14
CA ALA A 56 -17.25 1.65 7.38
C ALA A 56 -18.27 1.92 6.25
N ALA A 57 -19.32 2.69 6.53
CA ALA A 57 -20.31 3.10 5.52
C ALA A 57 -19.68 3.93 4.39
N TYR A 58 -18.75 4.82 4.73
CA TYR A 58 -18.00 5.59 3.73
C TYR A 58 -17.16 4.67 2.84
N ALA A 59 -16.44 3.71 3.41
CA ALA A 59 -15.63 2.75 2.65
C ALA A 59 -16.49 1.87 1.73
N LEU A 60 -17.66 1.43 2.19
CA LEU A 60 -18.61 0.68 1.37
C LEU A 60 -19.16 1.51 0.22
N GLN A 61 -19.47 2.78 0.46
CA GLN A 61 -19.97 3.70 -0.58
C GLN A 61 -18.90 4.02 -1.63
N GLU A 62 -17.63 4.15 -1.26
CA GLU A 62 -16.51 4.30 -2.21
C GLU A 62 -16.31 3.04 -3.08
N ALA A 63 -16.66 1.86 -2.57
CA ALA A 63 -16.60 0.61 -3.31
C ALA A 63 -17.82 0.37 -4.21
N GLY A 64 -18.96 1.02 -3.94
CA GLY A 64 -20.22 0.92 -4.68
C GLY A 64 -21.13 2.11 -4.41
N GLU A 65 -22.22 2.27 -5.19
CA GLU A 65 -23.12 3.43 -5.03
C GLU A 65 -24.03 3.32 -3.80
N ALA A 66 -24.40 2.11 -3.40
CA ALA A 66 -25.27 1.86 -2.25
C ALA A 66 -24.83 0.57 -1.54
N TRP A 67 -25.06 0.49 -0.24
CA TRP A 67 -24.72 -0.65 0.60
C TRP A 67 -25.92 -1.11 1.43
N THR A 68 -25.85 -2.33 1.99
CA THR A 68 -26.90 -2.96 2.79
C THR A 68 -26.42 -3.21 4.22
N ALA A 69 -27.34 -3.41 5.16
CA ALA A 69 -27.00 -3.81 6.53
C ALA A 69 -26.17 -5.09 6.57
N LYS A 70 -26.37 -6.00 5.63
CA LYS A 70 -25.58 -7.23 5.50
C LYS A 70 -24.13 -6.96 5.13
N GLU A 71 -23.88 -6.07 4.17
CA GLU A 71 -22.52 -5.66 3.78
C GLU A 71 -21.83 -4.92 4.92
N LEU A 72 -22.55 -4.04 5.63
CA LEU A 72 -22.08 -3.37 6.83
C LEU A 72 -21.72 -4.38 7.93
N ALA A 73 -22.56 -5.40 8.17
CA ALA A 73 -22.31 -6.48 9.12
C ALA A 73 -21.01 -7.23 8.79
N GLN A 74 -20.78 -7.53 7.51
CA GLN A 74 -19.56 -8.19 7.03
C GLN A 74 -18.32 -7.30 7.21
N ALA A 75 -18.41 -6.04 6.84
CA ALA A 75 -17.30 -5.08 6.95
C ALA A 75 -16.86 -4.86 8.39
N MET A 76 -17.82 -4.84 9.33
CA MET A 76 -17.55 -4.56 10.74
C MET A 76 -17.43 -5.82 11.62
N GLY A 77 -17.61 -7.03 11.06
CA GLY A 77 -17.63 -8.26 11.85
C GLY A 77 -18.78 -8.35 12.87
N LEU A 78 -19.92 -7.69 12.57
CA LEU A 78 -21.10 -7.66 13.42
C LEU A 78 -22.13 -8.71 12.99
N SER A 79 -23.12 -8.98 13.87
CA SER A 79 -24.33 -9.67 13.44
C SER A 79 -25.20 -8.74 12.60
N GLU A 80 -25.98 -9.27 11.66
CA GLU A 80 -26.87 -8.50 10.80
C GLU A 80 -27.86 -7.64 11.62
N ALA A 81 -28.42 -8.19 12.70
CA ALA A 81 -29.29 -7.44 13.61
C ALA A 81 -28.60 -6.26 14.31
N MET A 82 -27.32 -6.39 14.65
CA MET A 82 -26.54 -5.26 15.22
C MET A 82 -26.26 -4.21 14.15
N ALA A 83 -25.94 -4.63 12.94
CA ALA A 83 -25.70 -3.70 11.83
C ALA A 83 -26.98 -2.93 11.47
N GLU A 84 -28.13 -3.59 11.45
CA GLU A 84 -29.44 -2.96 11.26
C GLU A 84 -29.75 -1.92 12.35
N ASP A 85 -29.50 -2.25 13.63
CA ASP A 85 -29.71 -1.32 14.75
C ASP A 85 -28.84 -0.06 14.64
N VAL A 86 -27.55 -0.22 14.30
CA VAL A 86 -26.64 0.91 14.16
C VAL A 86 -26.94 1.71 12.89
N ALA A 87 -27.23 1.05 11.77
CA ALA A 87 -27.65 1.72 10.54
C ALA A 87 -28.93 2.53 10.75
N GLY A 88 -29.91 1.96 11.44
CA GLY A 88 -31.12 2.69 11.83
C GLY A 88 -30.85 3.94 12.66
N LYS A 89 -29.85 3.91 13.54
CA LYS A 89 -29.42 5.11 14.30
C LYS A 89 -28.80 6.17 13.40
N LEU A 90 -28.04 5.78 12.37
CA LEU A 90 -27.48 6.70 11.37
C LEU A 90 -28.61 7.34 10.54
N VAL A 91 -29.64 6.58 10.17
CA VAL A 91 -30.82 7.11 9.46
C VAL A 91 -31.55 8.13 10.34
N VAL A 92 -31.80 7.80 11.62
CA VAL A 92 -32.45 8.72 12.58
C VAL A 92 -31.63 9.99 12.78
N SER A 93 -30.30 9.91 12.73
CA SER A 93 -29.40 11.07 12.82
C SER A 93 -29.31 11.89 11.52
N GLY A 94 -29.93 11.44 10.44
CA GLY A 94 -29.90 12.11 9.13
C GLY A 94 -28.53 12.00 8.40
N TRP A 95 -27.68 11.04 8.81
CA TRP A 95 -26.38 10.79 8.17
C TRP A 95 -26.44 9.73 7.08
N VAL A 96 -27.50 8.92 7.08
CA VAL A 96 -27.76 7.88 6.08
C VAL A 96 -29.20 8.03 5.59
N GLU A 97 -29.41 7.79 4.30
CA GLU A 97 -30.72 7.64 3.69
C GLU A 97 -30.86 6.22 3.13
N GLU A 98 -32.06 5.65 3.28
CA GLU A 98 -32.40 4.35 2.74
C GLU A 98 -33.32 4.56 1.51
N ASN A 99 -33.02 3.85 0.43
CA ASN A 99 -33.85 3.84 -0.78
C ASN A 99 -34.98 2.79 -0.70
N ASP A 100 -35.92 2.86 -1.62
CA ASP A 100 -37.10 1.96 -1.68
C ASP A 100 -36.74 0.46 -1.82
N GLN A 101 -35.48 0.14 -2.13
CA GLN A 101 -34.98 -1.23 -2.31
C GLN A 101 -34.16 -1.74 -1.12
N GLY A 102 -34.10 -0.97 -0.03
CA GLY A 102 -33.31 -1.31 1.17
C GLY A 102 -31.80 -1.03 1.04
N GLY A 103 -31.38 -0.34 -0.03
CA GLY A 103 -30.02 0.15 -0.19
C GLY A 103 -29.83 1.46 0.58
N MET A 104 -28.72 1.57 1.28
CA MET A 104 -28.35 2.73 2.10
C MET A 104 -27.22 3.53 1.45
N HIS A 105 -27.22 4.85 1.66
CA HIS A 105 -26.14 5.74 1.25
C HIS A 105 -25.98 6.88 2.26
N LEU A 106 -24.77 7.41 2.36
CA LEU A 106 -24.48 8.56 3.21
C LEU A 106 -25.12 9.81 2.60
N THR A 107 -25.73 10.62 3.46
CA THR A 107 -26.11 11.99 3.11
C THR A 107 -24.87 12.86 2.99
N GLU A 108 -24.98 14.06 2.44
CA GLU A 108 -23.86 15.03 2.39
C GLU A 108 -23.30 15.31 3.79
N THR A 109 -24.17 15.42 4.80
CA THR A 109 -23.76 15.61 6.19
C THR A 109 -23.11 14.36 6.80
N GLY A 110 -23.60 13.16 6.44
CA GLY A 110 -23.00 11.89 6.84
C GLY A 110 -21.62 11.70 6.24
N GLU A 111 -21.47 12.00 4.94
CA GLU A 111 -20.17 11.95 4.25
C GLU A 111 -19.16 12.94 4.88
N ALA A 112 -19.56 14.18 5.10
CA ALA A 112 -18.71 15.18 5.73
C ALA A 112 -18.23 14.71 7.12
N ARG A 113 -19.13 14.11 7.93
CA ARG A 113 -18.78 13.59 9.24
C ARG A 113 -17.86 12.39 9.18
N ALA A 114 -18.07 11.47 8.24
CA ALA A 114 -17.17 10.33 8.03
C ALA A 114 -15.76 10.80 7.63
N LEU A 115 -15.66 11.75 6.72
CA LEU A 115 -14.38 12.34 6.28
C LEU A 115 -13.64 13.04 7.42
N GLU A 116 -14.34 13.72 8.31
CA GLU A 116 -13.74 14.34 9.51
C GLU A 116 -13.12 13.29 10.44
N LEU A 117 -13.83 12.18 10.68
CA LEU A 117 -13.33 11.05 11.48
C LEU A 117 -12.11 10.40 10.83
N ILE A 118 -12.19 10.11 9.53
CA ILE A 118 -11.07 9.54 8.76
C ILE A 118 -9.85 10.47 8.80
N ARG A 119 -10.07 11.80 8.66
CA ARG A 119 -9.00 12.80 8.77
C ARG A 119 -8.34 12.75 10.14
N ALA A 120 -9.16 12.74 11.23
CA ALA A 120 -8.64 12.68 12.59
C ALA A 120 -7.80 11.43 12.82
N HIS A 121 -8.31 10.26 12.40
CA HIS A 121 -7.61 8.99 12.50
C HIS A 121 -6.23 9.04 11.83
N ARG A 122 -6.18 9.37 10.54
CA ARG A 122 -4.97 9.40 9.73
C ARG A 122 -3.95 10.45 10.19
N LEU A 123 -4.40 11.60 10.71
CA LEU A 123 -3.51 12.61 11.31
C LEU A 123 -2.91 12.10 12.62
N TRP A 124 -3.67 11.38 13.45
CA TRP A 124 -3.14 10.76 14.66
C TRP A 124 -2.13 9.66 14.33
N GLU A 125 -2.40 8.78 13.40
CA GLU A 125 -1.42 7.78 12.94
C GLU A 125 -0.12 8.44 12.50
N ARG A 126 -0.22 9.49 11.68
CA ARG A 126 0.95 10.25 11.22
C ARG A 126 1.74 10.87 12.38
N TYR A 127 1.05 11.47 13.35
CA TYR A 127 1.69 12.05 14.54
C TYR A 127 2.38 10.99 15.39
N LEU A 128 1.70 9.88 15.63
CA LEU A 128 2.20 8.80 16.48
C LEU A 128 3.46 8.15 15.89
N VAL A 129 3.52 7.96 14.58
CA VAL A 129 4.72 7.43 13.92
C VAL A 129 5.84 8.48 13.91
N ASP A 130 5.55 9.71 13.46
CA ASP A 130 6.58 10.74 13.21
C ASP A 130 7.12 11.37 14.49
N ARG A 131 6.30 11.51 15.53
CA ARG A 131 6.64 12.25 16.76
C ARG A 131 6.84 11.34 17.96
N GLU A 132 6.04 10.29 18.09
CA GLU A 132 6.13 9.38 19.22
C GLU A 132 6.92 8.09 18.88
N GLY A 133 7.22 7.83 17.59
CA GLY A 133 8.02 6.68 17.16
C GLY A 133 7.30 5.34 17.35
N ILE A 134 5.96 5.35 17.35
CA ILE A 134 5.17 4.12 17.46
C ILE A 134 5.36 3.33 16.16
N PRO A 135 5.62 2.01 16.25
CA PRO A 135 5.73 1.17 15.06
C PRO A 135 4.47 1.18 14.21
N LEU A 136 4.63 1.12 12.88
CA LEU A 136 3.56 1.19 11.90
C LEU A 136 2.43 0.17 12.16
N GLU A 137 2.80 -1.04 12.55
CA GLU A 137 1.88 -2.14 12.86
C GLU A 137 1.12 -1.99 14.20
N ALA A 138 1.50 -1.02 15.04
CA ALA A 138 0.91 -0.80 16.35
C ALA A 138 0.15 0.54 16.47
N VAL A 139 0.27 1.41 15.47
CA VAL A 139 -0.21 2.79 15.54
C VAL A 139 -1.73 2.91 15.51
N HIS A 140 -2.40 2.02 14.76
CA HIS A 140 -3.84 2.06 14.51
C HIS A 140 -4.68 2.09 15.80
N THR A 141 -4.42 1.17 16.74
CA THR A 141 -5.18 1.08 18.01
C THR A 141 -5.10 2.37 18.83
N GLU A 142 -3.94 3.04 18.86
CA GLU A 142 -3.77 4.27 19.61
C GLU A 142 -4.40 5.46 18.87
N ALA A 143 -4.31 5.52 17.55
CA ALA A 143 -4.98 6.49 16.73
C ALA A 143 -6.50 6.42 16.89
N ASP A 144 -7.07 5.21 16.85
CA ASP A 144 -8.49 4.94 17.07
C ASP A 144 -8.99 5.42 18.45
N ARG A 145 -8.14 5.28 19.48
CA ARG A 145 -8.46 5.82 20.79
C ARG A 145 -8.49 7.36 20.80
N ARG A 146 -7.51 8.03 20.17
CA ARG A 146 -7.34 9.49 20.20
C ARG A 146 -8.34 10.23 19.31
N GLU A 147 -8.72 9.67 18.17
CA GLU A 147 -9.66 10.33 17.24
C GLU A 147 -10.99 10.69 17.89
N HIS A 148 -11.49 9.83 18.79
CA HIS A 148 -12.78 10.03 19.46
C HIS A 148 -12.75 11.11 20.56
N GLU A 149 -11.56 11.46 21.04
CA GLU A 149 -11.35 12.46 22.10
C GLU A 149 -10.93 13.82 21.52
N THR A 150 -10.67 13.90 20.21
CA THR A 150 -10.12 15.08 19.52
C THR A 150 -11.21 16.08 19.18
N THR A 151 -11.03 17.33 19.61
CA THR A 151 -11.89 18.43 19.18
C THR A 151 -11.49 18.97 17.80
N PRO A 152 -12.39 19.65 17.06
CA PRO A 152 -12.05 20.27 15.78
C PRO A 152 -10.85 21.22 15.87
N GLU A 153 -10.73 22.00 16.95
CA GLU A 153 -9.62 22.92 17.16
C GLU A 153 -8.28 22.20 17.41
N GLU A 154 -8.31 21.05 18.08
CA GLU A 154 -7.14 20.20 18.29
C GLU A 154 -6.72 19.53 16.97
N LEU A 155 -7.68 19.10 16.16
CA LEU A 155 -7.43 18.50 14.85
C LEU A 155 -6.72 19.49 13.91
N GLU A 156 -7.15 20.74 13.86
CA GLU A 156 -6.50 21.77 13.05
C GLU A 156 -5.08 22.10 13.56
N LYS A 157 -4.86 22.10 14.88
CA LYS A 157 -3.51 22.26 15.46
C LYS A 157 -2.60 21.07 15.13
N LEU A 158 -3.15 19.86 15.17
CA LEU A 158 -2.43 18.63 14.84
C LEU A 158 -1.98 18.66 13.38
N ASP A 159 -2.88 18.98 12.45
CA ASP A 159 -2.61 19.09 11.03
C ASP A 159 -1.54 20.15 10.72
N ALA A 160 -1.70 21.36 11.28
CA ALA A 160 -0.72 22.43 11.12
C ALA A 160 0.66 22.04 11.72
N GLY A 161 0.67 21.37 12.89
CA GLY A 161 1.88 20.91 13.56
C GLY A 161 2.64 19.82 12.78
N LEU A 162 1.94 19.07 11.92
CA LEU A 162 2.50 18.08 11.00
C LEU A 162 2.87 18.67 9.65
N GLY A 163 2.55 19.94 9.36
CA GLY A 163 2.82 20.60 8.11
C GLY A 163 1.87 20.20 6.98
N HIS A 164 0.61 19.92 7.30
CA HIS A 164 -0.46 19.52 6.38
C HIS A 164 -0.09 18.30 5.54
N PRO A 165 0.13 17.12 6.15
CA PRO A 165 0.54 15.92 5.44
C PRO A 165 -0.57 15.45 4.52
N ALA A 166 -0.20 15.05 3.29
CA ALA A 166 -1.14 14.53 2.32
C ALA A 166 -1.46 13.03 2.52
N TRP A 167 -0.61 12.31 3.25
CA TRP A 167 -0.67 10.85 3.41
C TRP A 167 -0.39 10.44 4.85
N ASP A 168 -1.11 9.41 5.31
CA ASP A 168 -0.82 8.73 6.56
C ASP A 168 0.40 7.78 6.42
N PRO A 169 0.83 7.10 7.50
CA PRO A 169 1.97 6.19 7.44
C PRO A 169 1.71 4.91 6.63
N HIS A 170 0.45 4.52 6.43
CA HIS A 170 0.04 3.35 5.64
C HIS A 170 -0.10 3.68 4.15
N GLY A 171 0.00 4.97 3.77
CA GLY A 171 -0.11 5.46 2.40
C GLY A 171 -1.53 5.85 1.99
N HIS A 172 -2.48 5.96 2.93
CA HIS A 172 -3.81 6.46 2.63
C HIS A 172 -3.82 7.99 2.60
N ALA A 173 -4.57 8.56 1.65
CA ALA A 173 -4.66 10.02 1.53
C ALA A 173 -5.43 10.63 2.69
N ILE A 174 -4.86 11.63 3.36
CA ILE A 174 -5.52 12.38 4.43
C ILE A 174 -6.50 13.37 3.78
N PRO A 175 -7.83 13.29 4.06
CA PRO A 175 -8.79 14.24 3.50
C PRO A 175 -8.45 15.66 3.94
N ALA A 176 -8.46 16.62 3.01
CA ALA A 176 -8.48 18.02 3.38
C ALA A 176 -9.84 18.37 4.01
N ALA A 177 -9.88 19.39 4.89
CA ALA A 177 -11.12 19.79 5.55
C ALA A 177 -12.23 20.06 4.51
N GLY A 178 -13.34 19.32 4.59
CA GLY A 178 -14.49 19.43 3.68
C GLY A 178 -14.27 18.90 2.24
N CYS A 179 -13.20 18.16 1.97
CA CYS A 179 -12.91 17.61 0.66
C CYS A 179 -12.96 16.07 0.67
N ARG A 180 -13.42 15.49 -0.45
CA ARG A 180 -13.33 14.04 -0.69
C ARG A 180 -11.88 13.58 -0.74
N VAL A 181 -11.64 12.32 -0.34
CA VAL A 181 -10.32 11.67 -0.50
C VAL A 181 -10.00 11.56 -1.98
N PRO A 182 -8.81 11.99 -2.44
CA PRO A 182 -8.41 11.74 -3.81
C PRO A 182 -8.38 10.24 -4.10
N SER A 183 -9.06 9.82 -5.17
CA SER A 183 -8.97 8.42 -5.62
C SER A 183 -7.56 8.15 -6.15
N ILE A 184 -6.84 7.26 -5.49
CA ILE A 184 -5.56 6.77 -6.00
C ILE A 184 -5.89 5.64 -6.99
N LEU A 185 -5.38 5.73 -8.22
CA LEU A 185 -5.48 4.66 -9.22
C LEU A 185 -4.56 3.46 -8.88
N ALA A 186 -4.48 3.11 -7.61
CA ALA A 186 -3.77 1.94 -7.14
C ALA A 186 -4.64 0.69 -7.29
N ARG A 187 -4.01 -0.43 -7.62
CA ARG A 187 -4.68 -1.73 -7.75
C ARG A 187 -4.09 -2.71 -6.75
N PRO A 188 -4.87 -3.68 -6.26
CA PRO A 188 -4.33 -4.78 -5.46
C PRO A 188 -3.15 -5.44 -6.18
N LEU A 189 -2.07 -5.71 -5.46
CA LEU A 189 -0.87 -6.35 -6.00
C LEU A 189 -1.22 -7.68 -6.68
N LEU A 190 -2.15 -8.44 -6.10
CA LEU A 190 -2.62 -9.69 -6.70
C LEU A 190 -3.16 -9.49 -8.12
N GLU A 191 -3.83 -8.38 -8.41
CA GLU A 191 -4.37 -8.08 -9.73
C GLU A 191 -3.32 -7.51 -10.67
N ALA A 192 -2.45 -6.65 -10.16
CA ALA A 192 -1.42 -5.95 -10.93
C ALA A 192 -0.20 -6.81 -11.25
N ALA A 193 0.05 -7.87 -10.44
CA ALA A 193 1.24 -8.69 -10.54
C ALA A 193 1.26 -9.51 -11.84
N THR A 194 2.24 -9.25 -12.67
CA THR A 194 2.64 -10.10 -13.81
C THR A 194 4.14 -10.37 -13.70
N PRO A 195 4.63 -11.58 -14.03
CA PRO A 195 6.06 -11.87 -14.00
C PRO A 195 6.87 -10.83 -14.78
N GLY A 196 7.92 -10.28 -14.16
CA GLY A 196 8.77 -9.21 -14.69
C GLY A 196 8.20 -7.79 -14.53
N SER A 197 7.01 -7.61 -13.94
CA SER A 197 6.50 -6.27 -13.64
C SER A 197 7.22 -5.66 -12.45
N ARG A 198 7.56 -4.36 -12.58
CA ARG A 198 8.06 -3.52 -11.50
C ARG A 198 6.94 -2.64 -11.00
N LEU A 199 6.68 -2.73 -9.72
CA LEU A 199 5.55 -2.09 -9.07
C LEU A 199 6.05 -1.27 -7.86
N HIS A 200 5.33 -0.20 -7.57
CA HIS A 200 5.55 0.68 -6.44
C HIS A 200 4.41 0.54 -5.44
N ILE A 201 4.72 0.26 -4.19
CA ILE A 201 3.70 0.14 -3.14
C ILE A 201 3.25 1.55 -2.76
N VAL A 202 1.97 1.80 -2.91
CA VAL A 202 1.34 3.08 -2.56
C VAL A 202 0.76 3.03 -1.16
N CYS A 203 -0.03 1.99 -0.85
CA CYS A 203 -0.60 1.79 0.48
C CYS A 203 -0.78 0.31 0.82
N LEU A 204 -0.99 0.06 2.10
CA LEU A 204 -1.32 -1.24 2.68
C LEU A 204 -2.64 -1.09 3.43
N ASP A 205 -3.47 -2.13 3.42
CA ASP A 205 -4.57 -2.21 4.38
C ASP A 205 -4.01 -2.31 5.80
N ASP A 206 -4.55 -1.54 6.71
CA ASP A 206 -4.16 -1.51 8.12
C ASP A 206 -4.85 -2.61 8.95
N GLU A 207 -5.90 -3.22 8.42
CA GLU A 207 -6.60 -4.35 9.02
C GLU A 207 -6.60 -5.59 8.10
N PRO A 208 -6.54 -6.81 8.69
CA PRO A 208 -6.35 -7.10 10.11
C PRO A 208 -4.90 -6.87 10.56
N ALA A 209 -4.69 -6.28 11.74
CA ALA A 209 -3.38 -5.93 12.29
C ALA A 209 -2.30 -7.05 12.24
N PRO A 210 -2.62 -8.35 12.46
CA PRO A 210 -1.64 -9.42 12.29
C PRO A 210 -1.12 -9.57 10.85
N LEU A 211 -1.95 -9.26 9.84
CA LEU A 211 -1.55 -9.28 8.44
C LEU A 211 -0.64 -8.10 8.11
N LEU A 212 -1.00 -6.90 8.56
CA LEU A 212 -0.15 -5.72 8.43
C LEU A 212 1.23 -5.96 9.03
N ALA A 213 1.30 -6.50 10.27
CA ALA A 213 2.56 -6.84 10.91
C ALA A 213 3.40 -7.84 10.08
N GLN A 214 2.76 -8.83 9.47
CA GLN A 214 3.43 -9.76 8.56
C GLN A 214 3.97 -9.07 7.30
N LEU A 215 3.19 -8.21 6.65
CA LEU A 215 3.60 -7.46 5.46
C LEU A 215 4.79 -6.55 5.78
N VAL A 216 4.73 -5.81 6.89
CA VAL A 216 5.81 -4.93 7.37
C VAL A 216 7.08 -5.73 7.68
N ALA A 217 6.97 -6.90 8.33
CA ALA A 217 8.09 -7.78 8.63
C ALA A 217 8.76 -8.33 7.36
N LEU A 218 8.01 -8.52 6.27
CA LEU A 218 8.54 -8.89 4.96
C LEU A 218 9.19 -7.72 4.21
N GLY A 219 9.14 -6.50 4.75
CA GLY A 219 9.69 -5.28 4.14
C GLY A 219 8.73 -4.60 3.16
N LEU A 220 7.47 -5.06 3.07
CA LEU A 220 6.44 -4.41 2.26
C LEU A 220 5.94 -3.19 3.03
N LYS A 221 6.21 -1.99 2.49
CA LYS A 221 5.82 -0.69 3.08
C LYS A 221 5.51 0.29 1.97
N PRO A 222 4.68 1.31 2.21
CA PRO A 222 4.50 2.41 1.27
C PRO A 222 5.85 3.01 0.86
N GLY A 223 5.99 3.35 -0.43
CA GLY A 223 7.23 3.89 -1.00
C GLY A 223 8.23 2.84 -1.48
N VAL A 224 8.01 1.54 -1.23
CA VAL A 224 8.92 0.48 -1.67
C VAL A 224 8.61 0.06 -3.11
N ASN A 225 9.67 -0.12 -3.91
CA ASN A 225 9.59 -0.74 -5.22
C ASN A 225 9.85 -2.24 -5.10
N LEU A 226 9.10 -3.02 -5.88
CA LEU A 226 9.26 -4.46 -5.97
C LEU A 226 9.24 -4.91 -7.43
N GLU A 227 9.83 -6.09 -7.69
CA GLU A 227 9.69 -6.79 -8.96
C GLU A 227 8.98 -8.12 -8.75
N VAL A 228 8.00 -8.44 -9.58
CA VAL A 228 7.30 -9.74 -9.55
C VAL A 228 8.12 -10.74 -10.33
N LEU A 229 8.72 -11.72 -9.66
CA LEU A 229 9.50 -12.78 -10.30
C LEU A 229 8.61 -13.88 -10.85
N GLU A 230 7.69 -14.37 -10.02
CA GLU A 230 6.80 -15.48 -10.35
C GLU A 230 5.41 -15.23 -9.77
N ARG A 231 4.40 -15.75 -10.47
CA ARG A 231 3.02 -15.76 -10.02
C ARG A 231 2.37 -17.09 -10.41
N GLU A 232 2.21 -17.96 -9.44
CA GLU A 232 1.45 -19.21 -9.56
C GLU A 232 0.28 -19.19 -8.56
N TYR A 233 0.35 -20.00 -7.49
CA TYR A 233 -0.60 -19.94 -6.38
C TYR A 233 -0.29 -18.78 -5.44
N ASP A 234 1.01 -18.53 -5.22
CA ASP A 234 1.57 -17.43 -4.45
C ASP A 234 2.47 -16.57 -5.33
N LEU A 235 2.85 -15.40 -4.84
CA LEU A 235 3.76 -14.51 -5.52
C LEU A 235 5.19 -14.70 -4.98
N ARG A 236 6.18 -14.60 -5.87
CA ARG A 236 7.58 -14.42 -5.50
C ARG A 236 8.01 -13.03 -5.96
N LEU A 237 8.37 -12.22 -4.99
CA LEU A 237 8.72 -10.81 -5.18
C LEU A 237 10.21 -10.62 -4.94
N GLU A 238 10.83 -9.72 -5.67
CA GLU A 238 12.16 -9.20 -5.34
C GLU A 238 12.00 -7.84 -4.68
N LEU A 239 12.56 -7.73 -3.45
CA LEU A 239 12.65 -6.48 -2.69
C LEU A 239 14.08 -6.32 -2.19
N PHE A 240 14.72 -5.19 -2.51
CA PHE A 240 16.09 -4.87 -2.06
C PHE A 240 17.11 -5.99 -2.34
N GLY A 241 16.97 -6.71 -3.48
CA GLY A 241 17.83 -7.82 -3.84
C GLY A 241 17.51 -9.16 -3.15
N ASN A 242 16.45 -9.22 -2.34
CA ASN A 242 15.99 -10.43 -1.67
C ASN A 242 14.71 -10.96 -2.30
N VAL A 243 14.60 -12.28 -2.40
CA VAL A 243 13.38 -12.94 -2.87
C VAL A 243 12.46 -13.22 -1.69
N VAL A 244 11.26 -12.66 -1.73
CA VAL A 244 10.23 -12.74 -0.68
C VAL A 244 9.01 -13.48 -1.22
N PRO A 245 8.59 -14.60 -0.62
CA PRO A 245 7.33 -15.24 -0.95
C PRO A 245 6.18 -14.48 -0.29
N LEU A 246 5.09 -14.27 -1.02
CA LEU A 246 3.88 -13.62 -0.53
C LEU A 246 2.65 -14.42 -0.94
N ALA A 247 1.85 -14.84 0.07
CA ALA A 247 0.60 -15.53 -0.16
C ALA A 247 -0.39 -14.66 -0.98
N ALA A 248 -1.10 -15.28 -1.93
CA ALA A 248 -2.07 -14.56 -2.77
C ALA A 248 -3.14 -13.84 -1.94
N ALA A 249 -3.55 -14.40 -0.81
CA ALA A 249 -4.49 -13.75 0.11
C ALA A 249 -3.92 -12.44 0.68
N ALA A 250 -2.65 -12.43 1.06
CA ALA A 250 -1.96 -11.24 1.59
C ALA A 250 -1.70 -10.18 0.51
N ALA A 251 -1.45 -10.60 -0.73
CA ALA A 251 -1.22 -9.70 -1.86
C ALA A 251 -2.45 -8.84 -2.24
N ARG A 252 -3.64 -9.18 -1.77
CA ARG A 252 -4.86 -8.37 -1.96
C ARG A 252 -4.86 -7.11 -1.11
N HIS A 253 -4.11 -7.10 -0.01
CA HIS A 253 -4.01 -6.01 0.96
C HIS A 253 -2.80 -5.08 0.71
N VAL A 254 -2.11 -5.28 -0.41
CA VAL A 254 -1.00 -4.43 -0.87
C VAL A 254 -1.45 -3.73 -2.13
N PHE A 255 -1.49 -2.39 -2.13
CA PHE A 255 -1.93 -1.62 -3.29
C PHE A 255 -0.74 -0.99 -3.99
N VAL A 256 -0.69 -1.16 -5.29
CA VAL A 256 0.46 -0.80 -6.11
C VAL A 256 0.06 0.00 -7.35
N VAL A 257 1.02 0.77 -7.83
CA VAL A 257 1.02 1.37 -9.16
C VAL A 257 2.25 0.86 -9.93
N PRO A 258 2.31 0.99 -11.25
CA PRO A 258 3.56 0.77 -11.98
C PRO A 258 4.69 1.60 -11.36
N ALA A 259 5.82 0.96 -11.05
CA ALA A 259 6.95 1.68 -10.47
C ALA A 259 7.42 2.76 -11.46
N PRO A 260 7.73 3.99 -10.99
CA PRO A 260 8.35 4.97 -11.84
C PRO A 260 9.66 4.39 -12.36
N THR A 261 9.82 4.36 -13.67
CA THR A 261 11.08 4.00 -14.29
C THR A 261 12.06 5.13 -13.97
N LEU A 262 13.13 4.81 -13.22
CA LEU A 262 14.20 5.77 -13.05
C LEU A 262 14.79 6.05 -14.43
N PRO A 263 14.92 7.32 -14.83
CA PRO A 263 15.54 7.65 -16.10
C PRO A 263 16.96 7.10 -16.14
N VAL A 264 17.26 6.38 -17.22
CA VAL A 264 18.61 5.83 -17.46
C VAL A 264 19.29 6.60 -18.59
N PRO A 265 20.63 6.64 -18.62
CA PRO A 265 21.35 7.24 -19.75
C PRO A 265 21.01 6.50 -21.05
N LEU A 266 20.67 7.27 -22.09
CA LEU A 266 20.30 6.72 -23.42
C LEU A 266 21.39 5.81 -24.01
N GLY A 267 22.67 6.13 -23.75
CA GLY A 267 23.81 5.33 -24.24
C GLY A 267 23.95 3.95 -23.61
N GLU A 268 23.22 3.67 -22.53
CA GLU A 268 23.22 2.35 -21.86
C GLU A 268 22.17 1.40 -22.45
N LEU A 269 21.14 1.93 -23.13
CA LEU A 269 20.07 1.12 -23.66
C LEU A 269 20.57 0.11 -24.73
N PRO A 270 20.09 -1.13 -24.74
CA PRO A 270 20.42 -2.12 -25.76
C PRO A 270 19.84 -1.72 -27.12
N VAL A 271 20.44 -2.27 -28.20
CA VAL A 271 19.92 -2.12 -29.57
C VAL A 271 18.51 -2.74 -29.65
N GLY A 272 17.59 -2.03 -30.30
CA GLY A 272 16.17 -2.40 -30.42
C GLY A 272 15.29 -1.83 -29.33
N SER A 273 15.84 -1.24 -28.25
CA SER A 273 15.05 -0.55 -27.23
C SER A 273 14.37 0.68 -27.78
N ARG A 274 13.18 0.96 -27.21
CA ARG A 274 12.47 2.25 -27.35
C ARG A 274 12.38 2.93 -26.00
N ALA A 275 12.56 4.22 -26.00
CA ALA A 275 12.53 5.01 -24.79
C ALA A 275 11.93 6.39 -25.04
N ARG A 276 11.56 7.09 -23.98
CA ARG A 276 11.08 8.47 -24.02
C ARG A 276 12.10 9.37 -23.31
N ALA A 277 12.52 10.42 -23.97
CA ALA A 277 13.42 11.41 -23.37
C ALA A 277 12.73 12.11 -22.19
N VAL A 278 13.44 12.19 -21.06
CA VAL A 278 12.97 12.85 -19.83
C VAL A 278 13.69 14.16 -19.64
N GLU A 279 15.03 14.12 -19.72
CA GLU A 279 15.88 15.26 -19.43
C GLU A 279 17.17 15.19 -20.27
N VAL A 280 17.71 16.34 -20.60
CA VAL A 280 19.05 16.47 -21.19
C VAL A 280 19.94 17.20 -20.21
N GLN A 281 20.99 16.52 -19.74
CA GLN A 281 22.00 17.06 -18.83
C GLN A 281 23.14 17.70 -19.59
N GLY A 282 23.98 18.52 -18.91
CA GLY A 282 25.16 19.14 -19.43
C GLY A 282 25.11 20.67 -19.49
N ASP A 283 26.14 21.26 -20.06
CA ASP A 283 26.22 22.73 -20.21
C ASP A 283 25.24 23.25 -21.28
N GLY A 284 24.98 24.58 -21.25
CA GLY A 284 23.94 25.18 -22.08
C GLY A 284 24.20 25.04 -23.61
N LYS A 285 25.45 24.87 -24.09
CA LYS A 285 25.75 24.65 -25.52
C LYS A 285 25.50 23.20 -25.91
N HIS A 286 25.95 22.26 -25.09
CA HIS A 286 25.75 20.84 -25.31
C HIS A 286 24.24 20.47 -25.20
N GLN A 287 23.59 20.94 -24.15
CA GLN A 287 22.15 20.75 -23.95
C GLN A 287 21.35 21.28 -25.15
N ARG A 288 21.64 22.52 -25.61
CA ARG A 288 20.96 23.10 -26.77
C ARG A 288 21.14 22.23 -28.02
N ARG A 289 22.35 21.73 -28.28
CA ARG A 289 22.64 20.86 -29.42
C ARG A 289 21.78 19.56 -29.38
N MET A 290 21.67 18.95 -28.21
CA MET A 290 20.81 17.75 -28.04
C MET A 290 19.33 18.06 -28.27
N LEU A 291 18.86 19.19 -27.73
CA LEU A 291 17.46 19.63 -27.93
C LEU A 291 17.19 19.94 -29.41
N ASP A 292 18.14 20.60 -30.14
CA ASP A 292 18.03 20.92 -31.56
C ASP A 292 17.98 19.64 -32.42
N MET A 293 18.67 18.57 -32.01
CA MET A 293 18.59 17.26 -32.67
C MET A 293 17.31 16.50 -32.36
N GLY A 294 16.43 17.04 -31.50
CA GLY A 294 15.11 16.49 -31.20
C GLY A 294 14.98 15.74 -29.89
N PHE A 295 16.05 15.63 -29.07
CA PHE A 295 16.01 15.00 -27.74
C PHE A 295 15.33 15.95 -26.73
N VAL A 296 14.07 16.28 -26.97
CA VAL A 296 13.27 17.09 -26.06
C VAL A 296 12.47 16.21 -25.11
N PRO A 297 12.15 16.67 -23.89
CA PRO A 297 11.28 15.92 -22.98
C PRO A 297 10.00 15.41 -23.66
N GLY A 298 9.67 14.14 -23.46
CA GLY A 298 8.54 13.47 -24.10
C GLY A 298 8.80 12.89 -25.50
N ALA A 299 9.93 13.19 -26.16
CA ALA A 299 10.26 12.64 -27.48
C ALA A 299 10.56 11.13 -27.39
N GLU A 300 9.96 10.33 -28.28
CA GLU A 300 10.30 8.92 -28.42
C GLU A 300 11.61 8.75 -29.19
N VAL A 301 12.48 7.88 -28.69
CA VAL A 301 13.75 7.52 -29.26
C VAL A 301 13.89 6.01 -29.35
N ALA A 302 14.40 5.48 -30.48
CA ALA A 302 14.71 4.08 -30.65
C ALA A 302 16.20 3.90 -30.88
N VAL A 303 16.80 2.88 -30.28
CA VAL A 303 18.21 2.49 -30.49
C VAL A 303 18.28 1.56 -31.68
N ILE A 304 18.86 2.04 -32.80
CA ILE A 304 18.84 1.28 -34.08
C ILE A 304 20.01 0.32 -34.17
N ARG A 305 21.23 0.81 -33.98
CA ARG A 305 22.44 -0.01 -34.07
C ARG A 305 23.62 0.68 -33.38
N ARG A 306 24.63 -0.14 -33.09
CA ARG A 306 25.94 0.34 -32.64
C ARG A 306 27.00 0.12 -33.73
N ALA A 307 27.94 1.01 -33.85
CA ALA A 307 29.11 0.80 -34.73
C ALA A 307 29.89 -0.46 -34.27
N PRO A 308 30.70 -1.09 -35.14
CA PRO A 308 31.42 -2.33 -34.83
C PRO A 308 32.29 -2.27 -33.56
N LEU A 309 32.81 -1.10 -33.21
CA LEU A 309 33.60 -0.84 -32.02
C LEU A 309 32.74 -0.37 -30.82
N GLY A 310 31.39 -0.40 -30.96
CA GLY A 310 30.43 0.00 -29.91
C GLY A 310 30.09 1.49 -29.87
N ASP A 311 30.82 2.33 -30.62
CA ASP A 311 30.65 3.80 -30.68
C ASP A 311 30.97 4.31 -32.07
N PRO A 312 30.18 5.23 -32.69
CA PRO A 312 28.93 5.82 -32.18
C PRO A 312 27.75 4.88 -32.23
N ILE A 313 26.65 5.29 -31.54
CA ILE A 313 25.38 4.62 -31.52
C ILE A 313 24.38 5.41 -32.37
N GLU A 314 23.63 4.73 -33.23
CA GLU A 314 22.60 5.32 -34.09
C GLU A 314 21.23 5.19 -33.44
N TYR A 315 20.55 6.31 -33.35
CA TYR A 315 19.22 6.47 -32.80
C TYR A 315 18.25 6.99 -33.86
N HIS A 316 16.99 6.59 -33.74
CA HIS A 316 15.91 7.17 -34.50
C HIS A 316 15.03 8.02 -33.59
N ILE A 317 14.92 9.32 -33.93
CA ILE A 317 14.14 10.28 -33.16
C ILE A 317 13.38 11.22 -34.10
N LYS A 318 12.09 11.44 -33.85
CA LYS A 318 11.22 12.32 -34.67
C LYS A 318 11.34 12.09 -36.19
N GLY A 319 11.47 10.84 -36.62
CA GLY A 319 11.58 10.48 -38.05
C GLY A 319 13.00 10.62 -38.62
N THR A 320 14.01 11.00 -37.84
CA THR A 320 15.39 11.22 -38.31
C THR A 320 16.36 10.26 -37.62
N ALA A 321 17.34 9.75 -38.39
CA ALA A 321 18.43 8.96 -37.83
C ALA A 321 19.55 9.91 -37.36
N VAL A 322 19.98 9.74 -36.11
CA VAL A 322 21.04 10.56 -35.48
C VAL A 322 22.07 9.62 -34.87
N ALA A 323 23.32 9.83 -35.19
CA ALA A 323 24.45 9.10 -34.58
C ALA A 323 25.09 9.98 -33.49
N LEU A 324 25.12 9.43 -32.25
CA LEU A 324 25.76 10.08 -31.11
C LEU A 324 26.90 9.20 -30.58
N ARG A 325 27.97 9.85 -30.10
CA ARG A 325 28.91 9.16 -29.22
C ARG A 325 28.24 8.78 -27.92
N ARG A 326 28.71 7.69 -27.31
CA ARG A 326 28.16 7.21 -26.03
C ARG A 326 28.19 8.29 -24.95
N GLU A 327 29.26 9.07 -24.86
CA GLU A 327 29.38 10.18 -23.90
C GLU A 327 28.27 11.22 -24.08
N ASP A 328 27.98 11.61 -25.35
CA ASP A 328 26.89 12.53 -25.67
C ASP A 328 25.51 11.90 -25.35
N ALA A 329 25.30 10.63 -25.73
CA ALA A 329 24.08 9.92 -25.48
C ALA A 329 23.79 9.73 -23.96
N ASN A 330 24.84 9.58 -23.15
CA ASN A 330 24.69 9.44 -21.69
C ASN A 330 24.22 10.73 -20.99
N THR A 331 24.28 11.88 -21.68
CA THR A 331 23.69 13.12 -21.13
C THR A 331 22.18 13.20 -21.34
N VAL A 332 21.59 12.33 -22.18
CA VAL A 332 20.15 12.24 -22.39
C VAL A 332 19.60 11.16 -21.47
N LEU A 333 18.82 11.57 -20.48
CA LEU A 333 18.11 10.64 -19.59
C LEU A 333 16.79 10.25 -20.24
N VAL A 334 16.51 8.96 -20.25
CA VAL A 334 15.31 8.37 -20.88
C VAL A 334 14.62 7.35 -19.98
N GLU A 335 13.33 7.23 -20.16
CA GLU A 335 12.52 6.12 -19.61
C GLU A 335 12.27 5.09 -20.70
N GLU A 336 12.58 3.82 -20.46
CA GLU A 336 12.38 2.74 -21.42
C GLU A 336 10.87 2.50 -21.61
N VAL A 337 10.39 2.59 -22.86
CA VAL A 337 9.00 2.24 -23.22
C VAL A 337 8.95 0.76 -23.52
N ARG A 338 8.43 -0.04 -22.59
CA ARG A 338 8.16 -1.45 -22.83
C ARG A 338 6.94 -1.57 -23.75
N ASN A 339 7.11 -2.23 -24.89
CA ASN A 339 5.96 -2.66 -25.69
C ASN A 339 5.21 -3.74 -24.87
N GLY A 340 3.97 -3.42 -24.46
CA GLY A 340 3.05 -4.35 -23.84
C GLY A 340 2.60 -5.45 -24.82
#